data_ff061c7b1848ac3b1afa65a8e17d8387
#
_entry.id   ff061c7b1848ac3b1afa65a8e17d8387
#
_cell.length_a   1.000
_cell.length_b   1.000
_cell.length_c   1.000
_cell.angle_alpha   90.00
_cell.angle_beta   90.00
_cell.angle_gamma   90.00
#
_symmetry.space_group_name_H-M   'P 1'
#
loop_
_entity.id
_entity.type
_entity.pdbx_description
1 polymer ?
#
loop_
_entity_poly.entity_id
_entity_poly.type
_entity_poly.pdbx_seq_one_letter_code
_entity_poly.pdbx_strand_id
1 'polypeptide(L)'
;MNTKAQKMNFFYFFSLLKQHKKGVLFVIILMVLESLVSLSVPWFAGQFSKSVLENYTIYDFGYKWIALIWLSLFAIQAVLRFFSTYRINYIGAQVLTQLSCRLYDHIQVLPVKYFNNNKKGETLALLSNDVSILSHFLSGVITSLVPSLLILVGALILMASISPTITFIIMLMVPAFFVVLKILGKGIKPLTEDIVQSQANSVAIASENFGVIKLVKAFSRENIESDRFKNNAYKIQELRRKQLKIQAILSPLVQLLVTSGVLVVVVVSAIHYQTGKLSMPDLITLLMYGILFARPMSALANLYGQTQQALGASTRLIKVFNISPEPIDKGELEQEIKSNSISFKNISFSYNSTDILLNNVNIDIAASETLVIIGENGKGKTTILHLLMRFIEPTTGVITIGDTNINDINLSVLRKYIGFVSQDIALCDGSVMDNIAYGYPQATKEEIEKVAIKAGAHTFINELEFGYKTQVGENGVLLSGGQRQRISLARALLAKPSILLLDEPTSMIDKEGKEDFNLQLATLLQDQTVIIVTHEQHLAEIADRVVTIENGQLVIIRN
;
A
#
# COMPACT_ATOMS: atom_id res chain seq x y z
N MET A 1 -2.39 15.08 18.01
CA MET A 1 -1.86 15.89 16.89
C MET A 1 -2.96 16.14 15.87
N ASN A 2 -3.47 17.37 15.82
CA ASN A 2 -4.55 17.80 14.92
C ASN A 2 -4.03 17.86 13.47
N THR A 3 -4.04 16.78 12.73
CA THR A 3 -3.86 16.81 11.29
C THR A 3 -5.24 16.88 10.65
N LYS A 4 -5.68 18.12 10.32
CA LYS A 4 -6.75 18.33 9.34
C LYS A 4 -6.49 17.36 8.18
N ALA A 5 -7.46 16.56 7.84
CA ALA A 5 -7.42 15.65 6.69
C ALA A 5 -7.23 16.51 5.42
N GLN A 6 -5.98 16.80 5.10
CA GLN A 6 -5.60 17.51 3.88
C GLN A 6 -5.81 16.50 2.76
N LYS A 7 -6.84 16.72 1.92
CA LYS A 7 -7.08 15.86 0.75
C LYS A 7 -5.76 15.66 0.02
N MET A 8 -5.22 14.45 0.09
CA MET A 8 -3.97 14.14 -0.59
C MET A 8 -4.14 14.30 -2.10
N ASN A 9 -3.12 14.86 -2.74
CA ASN A 9 -3.03 14.98 -4.19
C ASN A 9 -1.67 14.43 -4.66
N PHE A 10 -1.48 14.29 -5.96
CA PHE A 10 -0.24 13.78 -6.55
C PHE A 10 1.02 14.53 -6.07
N PHE A 11 0.92 15.85 -5.88
CA PHE A 11 2.04 16.69 -5.42
C PHE A 11 2.47 16.41 -3.97
N TYR A 12 1.61 15.79 -3.16
CA TYR A 12 1.97 15.36 -1.80
C TYR A 12 3.18 14.45 -1.80
N PHE A 13 3.29 13.53 -2.78
CA PHE A 13 4.40 12.59 -2.84
C PHE A 13 5.75 13.27 -3.08
N PHE A 14 5.78 14.40 -3.79
CA PHE A 14 6.99 15.22 -3.91
C PHE A 14 7.38 15.87 -2.58
N SER A 15 6.44 16.07 -1.67
CA SER A 15 6.76 16.60 -0.35
C SER A 15 7.61 15.64 0.49
N LEU A 16 7.57 14.33 0.20
CA LEU A 16 8.43 13.33 0.84
C LEU A 16 9.92 13.59 0.55
N LEU A 17 10.24 14.09 -0.63
CA LEU A 17 11.60 14.49 -0.99
C LEU A 17 12.10 15.70 -0.18
N LYS A 18 11.20 16.56 0.33
CA LYS A 18 11.59 17.70 1.17
C LYS A 18 12.26 17.28 2.47
N GLN A 19 11.96 16.09 2.98
CA GLN A 19 12.63 15.56 4.18
C GLN A 19 14.11 15.24 3.92
N HIS A 20 14.45 14.95 2.66
CA HIS A 20 15.80 14.64 2.19
C HIS A 20 16.45 15.80 1.43
N LYS A 21 15.99 17.07 1.66
CA LYS A 21 16.38 18.26 0.89
C LYS A 21 17.91 18.45 0.73
N LYS A 22 18.68 18.18 1.79
CA LYS A 22 20.15 18.29 1.74
C LYS A 22 20.75 17.25 0.76
N GLY A 23 20.27 16.02 0.81
CA GLY A 23 20.71 14.94 -0.09
C GLY A 23 20.29 15.20 -1.54
N VAL A 24 19.05 15.64 -1.76
CA VAL A 24 18.54 16.00 -3.10
C VAL A 24 19.31 17.18 -3.68
N LEU A 25 19.58 18.23 -2.88
CA LEU A 25 20.38 19.38 -3.32
C LEU A 25 21.79 18.95 -3.72
N PHE A 26 22.45 18.10 -2.91
CA PHE A 26 23.78 17.58 -3.23
C PHE A 26 23.77 16.81 -4.57
N VAL A 27 22.76 15.96 -4.79
CA VAL A 27 22.59 15.25 -6.07
C VAL A 27 22.39 16.21 -7.23
N ILE A 28 21.57 17.25 -7.07
CA ILE A 28 21.36 18.26 -8.11
C ILE A 28 22.68 18.97 -8.45
N ILE A 29 23.49 19.32 -7.46
CA ILE A 29 24.82 19.91 -7.70
C ILE A 29 25.71 18.97 -8.51
N LEU A 30 25.78 17.68 -8.14
CA LEU A 30 26.53 16.68 -8.91
C LEU A 30 26.03 16.56 -10.36
N MET A 31 24.71 16.58 -10.57
CA MET A 31 24.11 16.52 -11.91
C MET A 31 24.39 17.79 -12.73
N VAL A 32 24.42 18.95 -12.10
CA VAL A 32 24.83 20.20 -12.77
C VAL A 32 26.28 20.11 -13.22
N LEU A 33 27.18 19.66 -12.33
CA LEU A 33 28.59 19.46 -12.69
C LEU A 33 28.76 18.41 -13.80
N GLU A 34 28.07 17.28 -13.72
CA GLU A 34 28.05 16.25 -14.76
C GLU A 34 27.56 16.82 -16.10
N SER A 35 26.49 17.63 -16.08
CA SER A 35 25.95 18.28 -17.29
C SER A 35 26.93 19.30 -17.89
N LEU A 36 27.62 20.09 -17.07
CA LEU A 36 28.66 21.03 -17.54
C LEU A 36 29.84 20.30 -18.19
N VAL A 37 30.28 19.19 -17.56
CA VAL A 37 31.34 18.34 -18.17
C VAL A 37 30.83 17.74 -19.48
N SER A 38 29.59 17.26 -19.53
CA SER A 38 29.00 16.72 -20.77
C SER A 38 28.92 17.77 -21.89
N LEU A 39 28.57 19.00 -21.55
CA LEU A 39 28.50 20.13 -22.50
C LEU A 39 29.89 20.58 -22.99
N SER A 40 30.96 20.38 -22.22
CA SER A 40 32.32 20.72 -22.66
C SER A 40 32.92 19.72 -23.66
N VAL A 41 32.42 18.47 -23.68
CA VAL A 41 32.93 17.39 -24.57
C VAL A 41 32.91 17.78 -26.04
N PRO A 42 31.83 18.31 -26.64
CA PRO A 42 31.80 18.76 -28.03
C PRO A 42 32.80 19.88 -28.34
N TRP A 43 32.96 20.81 -27.40
CA TRP A 43 33.93 21.89 -27.56
C TRP A 43 35.37 21.36 -27.62
N PHE A 44 35.76 20.43 -26.75
CA PHE A 44 37.07 19.77 -26.80
C PHE A 44 37.28 18.99 -28.10
N ALA A 45 36.25 18.38 -28.67
CA ALA A 45 36.32 17.71 -29.97
C ALA A 45 36.68 18.71 -31.10
N GLY A 46 36.05 19.89 -31.07
CA GLY A 46 36.40 20.98 -31.99
C GLY A 46 37.84 21.48 -31.82
N GLN A 47 38.30 21.71 -30.59
CA GLN A 47 39.67 22.14 -30.30
C GLN A 47 40.69 21.08 -30.68
N PHE A 48 40.39 19.79 -30.44
CA PHE A 48 41.25 18.69 -30.91
C PHE A 48 41.38 18.69 -32.44
N SER A 49 40.27 18.84 -33.15
CA SER A 49 40.28 18.95 -34.60
C SER A 49 41.11 20.14 -35.10
N LYS A 50 40.94 21.30 -34.46
CA LYS A 50 41.71 22.51 -34.78
C LYS A 50 43.22 22.29 -34.60
N SER A 51 43.63 21.65 -33.50
CA SER A 51 45.03 21.36 -33.23
C SER A 51 45.64 20.36 -34.22
N VAL A 52 44.87 19.40 -34.72
CA VAL A 52 45.33 18.40 -35.70
C VAL A 52 45.39 18.97 -37.13
N LEU A 53 44.38 19.75 -37.53
CA LEU A 53 44.25 20.23 -38.92
C LEU A 53 45.05 21.49 -39.18
N GLU A 54 45.13 22.40 -38.24
CA GLU A 54 45.75 23.73 -38.39
C GLU A 54 47.10 23.86 -37.66
N ASN A 55 47.64 22.76 -37.07
CA ASN A 55 48.81 22.77 -36.19
C ASN A 55 48.74 23.84 -35.07
N TYR A 56 47.49 24.17 -34.68
CA TYR A 56 47.25 25.19 -33.66
C TYR A 56 47.50 24.64 -32.26
N THR A 57 48.33 25.34 -31.49
CA THR A 57 48.62 25.00 -30.09
C THR A 57 47.84 25.93 -29.16
N ILE A 58 47.06 25.37 -28.22
CA ILE A 58 46.44 26.14 -27.15
C ILE A 58 47.40 26.19 -25.98
N TYR A 59 47.95 27.39 -25.65
CA TYR A 59 48.94 27.56 -24.56
C TYR A 59 50.09 26.56 -24.65
N ASP A 60 50.71 26.39 -25.84
CA ASP A 60 51.78 25.41 -26.13
C ASP A 60 51.40 23.92 -25.93
N PHE A 61 50.15 23.61 -25.70
CA PHE A 61 49.67 22.23 -25.59
C PHE A 61 49.30 21.66 -26.97
N GLY A 62 50.06 20.66 -27.41
CA GLY A 62 49.77 19.91 -28.64
C GLY A 62 48.56 18.98 -28.47
N TYR A 63 48.06 18.42 -29.59
CA TYR A 63 46.87 17.55 -29.66
C TYR A 63 46.85 16.38 -28.65
N LYS A 64 48.04 15.88 -28.23
CA LYS A 64 48.16 14.80 -27.23
C LYS A 64 47.65 15.22 -25.85
N TRP A 65 47.93 16.45 -25.43
CA TRP A 65 47.44 16.99 -24.16
C TRP A 65 45.94 17.26 -24.19
N ILE A 66 45.43 17.75 -25.33
CA ILE A 66 44.00 17.97 -25.51
C ILE A 66 43.25 16.61 -25.40
N ALA A 67 43.77 15.54 -26.02
CA ALA A 67 43.25 14.20 -25.92
C ALA A 67 43.28 13.66 -24.47
N LEU A 68 44.37 13.92 -23.71
CA LEU A 68 44.46 13.49 -22.31
C LEU A 68 43.44 14.22 -21.41
N ILE A 69 43.30 15.54 -21.59
CA ILE A 69 42.28 16.33 -20.86
C ILE A 69 40.88 15.82 -21.23
N TRP A 70 40.62 15.58 -22.50
CA TRP A 70 39.32 15.06 -22.95
C TRP A 70 39.00 13.68 -22.35
N LEU A 71 40.00 12.79 -22.28
CA LEU A 71 39.86 11.49 -21.60
C LEU A 71 39.61 11.66 -20.09
N SER A 72 40.30 12.61 -19.44
CA SER A 72 40.07 12.89 -18.01
C SER A 72 38.66 13.40 -17.72
N LEU A 73 38.06 14.18 -18.63
CA LEU A 73 36.67 14.62 -18.53
C LEU A 73 35.69 13.46 -18.55
N PHE A 74 35.92 12.43 -19.38
CA PHE A 74 35.08 11.23 -19.36
C PHE A 74 35.20 10.48 -18.02
N ALA A 75 36.40 10.40 -17.46
CA ALA A 75 36.60 9.78 -16.14
C ALA A 75 35.88 10.57 -15.03
N ILE A 76 36.00 11.89 -15.03
CA ILE A 76 35.29 12.78 -14.09
C ILE A 76 33.78 12.62 -14.26
N GLN A 77 33.29 12.62 -15.49
CA GLN A 77 31.84 12.41 -15.77
C GLN A 77 31.36 11.08 -15.22
N ALA A 78 32.11 9.99 -15.40
CA ALA A 78 31.75 8.68 -14.88
C ALA A 78 31.66 8.66 -13.34
N VAL A 79 32.62 9.30 -12.66
CA VAL A 79 32.64 9.43 -11.20
C VAL A 79 31.44 10.26 -10.70
N LEU A 80 31.18 11.42 -11.30
CA LEU A 80 30.06 12.28 -10.94
C LEU A 80 28.73 11.53 -11.12
N ARG A 81 28.58 10.80 -12.24
CA ARG A 81 27.41 10.00 -12.53
C ARG A 81 27.22 8.85 -11.53
N PHE A 82 28.30 8.19 -11.13
CA PHE A 82 28.25 7.16 -10.11
C PHE A 82 27.68 7.70 -8.80
N PHE A 83 28.26 8.80 -8.28
CA PHE A 83 27.81 9.37 -7.02
C PHE A 83 26.39 9.94 -7.09
N SER A 84 26.02 10.62 -8.17
CA SER A 84 24.67 11.16 -8.36
C SER A 84 23.63 10.04 -8.41
N THR A 85 23.89 8.99 -9.20
CA THR A 85 22.99 7.83 -9.34
C THR A 85 22.88 7.02 -8.05
N TYR A 86 24.00 6.74 -7.39
CA TYR A 86 23.99 6.01 -6.12
C TYR A 86 23.19 6.76 -5.06
N ARG A 87 23.48 8.07 -4.90
CA ARG A 87 22.85 8.86 -3.85
C ARG A 87 21.35 9.05 -4.05
N ILE A 88 20.89 9.29 -5.29
CA ILE A 88 19.46 9.46 -5.56
C ILE A 88 18.69 8.15 -5.41
N ASN A 89 19.28 7.02 -5.82
CA ASN A 89 18.63 5.71 -5.63
C ASN A 89 18.55 5.34 -4.14
N TYR A 90 19.54 5.73 -3.34
CA TYR A 90 19.49 5.57 -1.88
C TYR A 90 18.36 6.42 -1.26
N ILE A 91 18.20 7.68 -1.69
CA ILE A 91 17.07 8.53 -1.28
C ILE A 91 15.74 7.89 -1.72
N GLY A 92 15.69 7.34 -2.94
CA GLY A 92 14.52 6.60 -3.42
C GLY A 92 14.14 5.42 -2.52
N ALA A 93 15.12 4.62 -2.07
CA ALA A 93 14.91 3.53 -1.13
C ALA A 93 14.38 4.03 0.23
N GLN A 94 14.89 5.15 0.75
CA GLN A 94 14.38 5.76 1.97
C GLN A 94 12.92 6.24 1.82
N VAL A 95 12.58 6.86 0.68
CA VAL A 95 11.20 7.27 0.38
C VAL A 95 10.28 6.06 0.24
N LEU A 96 10.75 4.97 -0.39
CA LEU A 96 10.02 3.71 -0.49
C LEU A 96 9.65 3.17 0.90
N THR A 97 10.64 3.02 1.78
CA THR A 97 10.43 2.53 3.14
C THR A 97 9.45 3.42 3.91
N GLN A 98 9.66 4.75 3.84
CA GLN A 98 8.81 5.71 4.55
C GLN A 98 7.36 5.67 4.07
N LEU A 99 7.15 5.56 2.76
CA LEU A 99 5.80 5.49 2.19
C LEU A 99 5.11 4.16 2.50
N SER A 100 5.88 3.05 2.46
CA SER A 100 5.38 1.72 2.84
C SER A 100 4.93 1.69 4.29
N CYS A 101 5.75 2.18 5.22
CA CYS A 101 5.40 2.25 6.64
C CYS A 101 4.16 3.12 6.87
N ARG A 102 4.12 4.33 6.28
CA ARG A 102 2.95 5.22 6.42
C ARG A 102 1.67 4.63 5.85
N LEU A 103 1.77 3.92 4.72
CA LEU A 103 0.61 3.25 4.14
C LEU A 103 0.15 2.10 5.04
N TYR A 104 1.08 1.30 5.55
CA TYR A 104 0.77 0.20 6.45
C TYR A 104 0.11 0.71 7.74
N ASP A 105 0.71 1.71 8.39
CA ASP A 105 0.16 2.33 9.59
C ASP A 105 -1.25 2.89 9.36
N HIS A 106 -1.46 3.54 8.20
CA HIS A 106 -2.77 4.06 7.84
C HIS A 106 -3.79 2.94 7.62
N ILE A 107 -3.42 1.86 6.92
CA ILE A 107 -4.30 0.71 6.68
C ILE A 107 -4.70 0.06 8.01
N GLN A 108 -3.80 -0.05 8.99
CA GLN A 108 -4.09 -0.65 10.30
C GLN A 108 -5.18 0.08 11.09
N VAL A 109 -5.34 1.38 10.86
CA VAL A 109 -6.34 2.20 11.56
C VAL A 109 -7.61 2.43 10.74
N LEU A 110 -7.78 1.78 9.57
CA LEU A 110 -8.99 1.87 8.78
C LEU A 110 -10.14 1.07 9.39
N PRO A 111 -11.40 1.50 9.20
CA PRO A 111 -12.57 0.78 9.68
C PRO A 111 -12.66 -0.65 9.12
N VAL A 112 -13.20 -1.58 9.90
CA VAL A 112 -13.44 -2.99 9.48
C VAL A 112 -14.21 -3.07 8.16
N LYS A 113 -15.11 -2.13 7.90
CA LYS A 113 -15.84 -1.99 6.63
C LYS A 113 -14.93 -1.92 5.41
N TYR A 114 -13.72 -1.32 5.53
CA TYR A 114 -12.75 -1.29 4.44
C TYR A 114 -12.28 -2.70 4.07
N PHE A 115 -11.96 -3.52 5.06
CA PHE A 115 -11.47 -4.88 4.85
C PHE A 115 -12.55 -5.82 4.32
N ASN A 116 -13.81 -5.62 4.72
CA ASN A 116 -14.94 -6.40 4.23
C ASN A 116 -15.27 -6.08 2.75
N ASN A 117 -15.05 -4.84 2.32
CA ASN A 117 -15.40 -4.38 0.97
C ASN A 117 -14.23 -4.51 -0.04
N ASN A 118 -13.01 -4.75 0.41
CA ASN A 118 -11.83 -4.82 -0.44
C ASN A 118 -11.14 -6.19 -0.31
N LYS A 119 -10.67 -6.71 -1.43
CA LYS A 119 -9.95 -7.99 -1.44
C LYS A 119 -8.57 -7.83 -0.79
N LYS A 120 -8.17 -8.77 0.06
CA LYS A 120 -6.84 -8.79 0.71
C LYS A 120 -5.69 -8.61 -0.30
N GLY A 121 -5.77 -9.28 -1.46
CA GLY A 121 -4.76 -9.18 -2.52
C GLY A 121 -4.62 -7.77 -3.11
N GLU A 122 -5.71 -6.99 -3.18
CA GLU A 122 -5.65 -5.59 -3.65
C GLU A 122 -4.88 -4.71 -2.66
N THR A 123 -5.13 -4.88 -1.37
CA THR A 123 -4.42 -4.16 -0.30
C THR A 123 -2.92 -4.50 -0.28
N LEU A 124 -2.57 -5.78 -0.46
CA LEU A 124 -1.17 -6.21 -0.57
C LEU A 124 -0.48 -5.65 -1.82
N ALA A 125 -1.20 -5.56 -2.95
CA ALA A 125 -0.67 -4.98 -4.18
C ALA A 125 -0.37 -3.48 -4.03
N LEU A 126 -1.14 -2.73 -3.25
CA LEU A 126 -0.84 -1.32 -2.93
C LEU A 126 0.51 -1.19 -2.21
N LEU A 127 0.75 -2.03 -1.19
CA LEU A 127 1.98 -2.00 -0.38
C LEU A 127 3.23 -2.40 -1.17
N SER A 128 3.12 -3.40 -2.05
CA SER A 128 4.28 -3.96 -2.77
C SER A 128 4.56 -3.24 -4.09
N ASN A 129 3.55 -3.05 -4.93
CA ASN A 129 3.73 -2.59 -6.30
C ASN A 129 3.56 -1.07 -6.44
N ASP A 130 2.47 -0.49 -5.91
CA ASP A 130 2.15 0.91 -6.15
C ASP A 130 3.09 1.88 -5.46
N VAL A 131 3.50 1.55 -4.23
CA VAL A 131 4.51 2.30 -3.49
C VAL A 131 5.86 2.26 -4.23
N SER A 132 6.24 1.09 -4.78
CA SER A 132 7.47 0.91 -5.57
C SER A 132 7.46 1.76 -6.84
N ILE A 133 6.37 1.70 -7.63
CA ILE A 133 6.22 2.52 -8.85
C ILE A 133 6.42 4.00 -8.53
N LEU A 134 5.78 4.49 -7.47
CA LEU A 134 5.83 5.90 -7.10
C LEU A 134 7.23 6.31 -6.61
N SER A 135 7.90 5.48 -5.82
CA SER A 135 9.28 5.73 -5.35
C SER A 135 10.27 5.78 -6.51
N HIS A 136 10.20 4.81 -7.43
CA HIS A 136 11.03 4.80 -8.64
C HIS A 136 10.78 6.01 -9.54
N PHE A 137 9.53 6.45 -9.65
CA PHE A 137 9.20 7.65 -10.39
C PHE A 137 9.81 8.90 -9.76
N LEU A 138 9.70 9.07 -8.43
CA LEU A 138 10.24 10.24 -7.73
C LEU A 138 11.77 10.37 -7.87
N SER A 139 12.50 9.26 -7.79
CA SER A 139 13.94 9.25 -8.04
C SER A 139 14.25 9.42 -9.53
N GLY A 140 13.51 8.77 -10.42
CA GLY A 140 13.66 8.82 -11.88
C GLY A 140 13.45 10.21 -12.48
N VAL A 141 12.47 10.98 -11.96
CA VAL A 141 12.24 12.37 -12.39
C VAL A 141 13.50 13.22 -12.18
N ILE A 142 14.12 13.14 -11.02
CA ILE A 142 15.31 13.94 -10.71
C ILE A 142 16.47 13.52 -11.59
N THR A 143 16.71 12.20 -11.75
CA THR A 143 17.84 11.68 -12.55
C THR A 143 17.72 11.95 -14.04
N SER A 144 16.51 12.04 -14.56
CA SER A 144 16.26 12.20 -15.99
C SER A 144 15.96 13.64 -16.39
N LEU A 145 15.07 14.34 -15.64
CA LEU A 145 14.62 15.67 -16.01
C LEU A 145 15.72 16.72 -15.88
N VAL A 146 16.41 16.73 -14.72
CA VAL A 146 17.40 17.78 -14.42
C VAL A 146 18.58 17.76 -15.41
N PRO A 147 19.29 16.64 -15.64
CA PRO A 147 20.37 16.61 -16.62
C PRO A 147 19.87 16.85 -18.05
N SER A 148 18.69 16.29 -18.42
CA SER A 148 18.15 16.46 -19.76
C SER A 148 17.86 17.92 -20.10
N LEU A 149 17.23 18.66 -19.19
CA LEU A 149 16.94 20.07 -19.38
C LEU A 149 18.22 20.91 -19.44
N LEU A 150 19.18 20.64 -18.54
CA LEU A 150 20.46 21.35 -18.51
C LEU A 150 21.26 21.15 -19.80
N ILE A 151 21.33 19.90 -20.28
CA ILE A 151 22.04 19.57 -21.53
C ILE A 151 21.34 20.18 -22.74
N LEU A 152 19.99 20.10 -22.81
CA LEU A 152 19.24 20.68 -23.93
C LEU A 152 19.42 22.20 -24.00
N VAL A 153 19.19 22.89 -22.88
CA VAL A 153 19.30 24.35 -22.83
C VAL A 153 20.75 24.80 -23.03
N GLY A 154 21.70 24.15 -22.35
CA GLY A 154 23.11 24.46 -22.47
C GLY A 154 23.66 24.23 -23.87
N ALA A 155 23.31 23.12 -24.52
CA ALA A 155 23.71 22.84 -25.89
C ALA A 155 23.11 23.86 -26.88
N LEU A 156 21.83 24.26 -26.73
CA LEU A 156 21.24 25.33 -27.55
C LEU A 156 21.95 26.66 -27.42
N ILE A 157 22.33 27.05 -26.19
CA ILE A 157 23.08 28.29 -25.95
C ILE A 157 24.45 28.22 -26.61
N LEU A 158 25.18 27.11 -26.44
CA LEU A 158 26.52 26.94 -27.02
C LEU A 158 26.49 26.82 -28.55
N MET A 159 25.48 26.16 -29.11
CA MET A 159 25.27 26.13 -30.57
C MET A 159 24.94 27.51 -31.13
N ALA A 160 24.12 28.30 -30.42
CA ALA A 160 23.74 29.66 -30.83
C ALA A 160 24.96 30.60 -30.90
N SER A 161 25.96 30.41 -30.05
CA SER A 161 27.23 31.19 -30.09
C SER A 161 28.09 30.85 -31.32
N ILE A 162 27.95 29.65 -31.91
CA ILE A 162 28.67 29.23 -33.11
C ILE A 162 27.86 29.58 -34.36
N SER A 163 26.57 29.18 -34.41
CA SER A 163 25.70 29.44 -35.58
C SER A 163 24.25 29.61 -35.13
N PRO A 164 23.71 30.85 -35.04
CA PRO A 164 22.31 31.11 -34.72
C PRO A 164 21.33 30.46 -35.70
N THR A 165 21.67 30.39 -36.96
CA THR A 165 20.81 29.83 -38.02
C THR A 165 20.57 28.33 -37.79
N ILE A 166 21.63 27.56 -37.52
CA ILE A 166 21.52 26.12 -37.26
C ILE A 166 20.78 25.85 -35.94
N THR A 167 21.04 26.67 -34.94
CA THR A 167 20.34 26.57 -33.64
C THR A 167 18.85 26.82 -33.78
N PHE A 168 18.44 27.82 -34.56
CA PHE A 168 17.02 28.10 -34.81
C PHE A 168 16.30 26.92 -35.47
N ILE A 169 16.96 26.26 -36.43
CA ILE A 169 16.40 25.07 -37.11
C ILE A 169 16.18 23.93 -36.13
N ILE A 170 17.16 23.65 -35.26
CA ILE A 170 17.02 22.62 -34.21
C ILE A 170 15.92 22.98 -33.20
N MET A 171 15.86 24.25 -32.78
CA MET A 171 14.84 24.73 -31.85
C MET A 171 13.42 24.51 -32.40
N LEU A 172 13.22 24.60 -33.71
CA LEU A 172 11.92 24.33 -34.38
C LEU A 172 11.52 22.84 -34.26
N MET A 173 12.47 21.92 -34.08
CA MET A 173 12.17 20.50 -33.91
C MET A 173 11.66 20.14 -32.52
N VAL A 174 11.96 20.94 -31.50
CA VAL A 174 11.53 20.69 -30.12
C VAL A 174 10.00 20.67 -29.96
N PRO A 175 9.23 21.64 -30.51
CA PRO A 175 7.78 21.58 -30.50
C PRO A 175 7.21 20.34 -31.21
N ALA A 176 7.79 19.95 -32.36
CA ALA A 176 7.36 18.76 -33.10
C ALA A 176 7.50 17.49 -32.23
N PHE A 177 8.59 17.37 -31.48
CA PHE A 177 8.79 16.29 -30.51
C PHE A 177 7.68 16.26 -29.44
N PHE A 178 7.36 17.40 -28.82
CA PHE A 178 6.29 17.46 -27.82
C PHE A 178 4.91 17.13 -28.38
N VAL A 179 4.62 17.50 -29.63
CA VAL A 179 3.37 17.12 -30.32
C VAL A 179 3.29 15.60 -30.48
N VAL A 180 4.36 14.94 -30.92
CA VAL A 180 4.43 13.47 -31.04
C VAL A 180 4.20 12.81 -29.67
N LEU A 181 4.87 13.28 -28.62
CA LEU A 181 4.68 12.77 -27.26
C LEU A 181 3.24 12.91 -26.78
N LYS A 182 2.60 14.05 -27.02
CA LYS A 182 1.22 14.32 -26.59
C LYS A 182 0.21 13.44 -27.31
N ILE A 183 0.38 13.24 -28.63
CA ILE A 183 -0.55 12.42 -29.44
C ILE A 183 -0.44 10.95 -29.03
N LEU A 184 0.75 10.38 -29.03
CA LEU A 184 0.98 8.96 -28.74
C LEU A 184 0.78 8.64 -27.24
N GLY A 185 1.15 9.57 -26.36
CA GLY A 185 1.06 9.36 -24.93
C GLY A 185 -0.36 9.31 -24.36
N LYS A 186 -1.34 9.94 -25.03
CA LYS A 186 -2.75 9.90 -24.58
C LYS A 186 -3.31 8.47 -24.46
N GLY A 187 -2.88 7.55 -25.32
CA GLY A 187 -3.32 6.15 -25.30
C GLY A 187 -2.68 5.29 -24.21
N ILE A 188 -1.57 5.73 -23.60
CA ILE A 188 -0.81 4.93 -22.63
C ILE A 188 -1.49 4.91 -21.27
N LYS A 189 -2.06 6.03 -20.82
CA LYS A 189 -2.65 6.18 -19.49
C LYS A 189 -3.74 5.14 -19.18
N PRO A 190 -4.84 5.05 -19.98
CA PRO A 190 -5.91 4.10 -19.69
C PRO A 190 -5.41 2.65 -19.73
N LEU A 191 -4.53 2.31 -20.69
CA LEU A 191 -3.93 0.96 -20.75
C LEU A 191 -3.12 0.64 -19.51
N THR A 192 -2.41 1.61 -18.94
CA THR A 192 -1.64 1.41 -17.71
C THR A 192 -2.55 1.18 -16.52
N GLU A 193 -3.64 1.94 -16.38
CA GLU A 193 -4.65 1.76 -15.33
C GLU A 193 -5.26 0.35 -15.40
N ASP A 194 -5.65 -0.10 -16.60
CA ASP A 194 -6.21 -1.44 -16.82
C ASP A 194 -5.21 -2.57 -16.51
N ILE A 195 -3.93 -2.40 -16.89
CA ILE A 195 -2.86 -3.36 -16.59
C ILE A 195 -2.68 -3.49 -15.10
N VAL A 196 -2.57 -2.38 -14.39
CA VAL A 196 -2.35 -2.36 -12.95
C VAL A 196 -3.54 -2.98 -12.20
N GLN A 197 -4.78 -2.67 -12.63
CA GLN A 197 -5.99 -3.29 -12.06
C GLN A 197 -6.02 -4.80 -12.31
N SER A 198 -5.67 -5.24 -13.50
CA SER A 198 -5.62 -6.67 -13.84
C SER A 198 -4.49 -7.41 -13.10
N GLN A 199 -3.36 -6.74 -12.82
CA GLN A 199 -2.29 -7.29 -11.97
C GLN A 199 -2.75 -7.47 -10.52
N ALA A 200 -3.43 -6.47 -9.94
CA ALA A 200 -4.02 -6.59 -8.60
C ALA A 200 -5.01 -7.76 -8.53
N ASN A 201 -5.80 -7.95 -9.60
CA ASN A 201 -6.72 -9.08 -9.69
C ASN A 201 -6.01 -10.44 -9.77
N SER A 202 -4.83 -10.53 -10.45
CA SER A 202 -4.02 -11.76 -10.44
C SER A 202 -3.57 -12.13 -9.03
N VAL A 203 -3.10 -11.16 -8.26
CA VAL A 203 -2.69 -11.38 -6.85
C VAL A 203 -3.89 -11.82 -6.01
N ALA A 204 -5.06 -11.21 -6.23
CA ALA A 204 -6.28 -11.59 -5.52
C ALA A 204 -6.72 -13.03 -5.83
N ILE A 205 -6.69 -13.46 -7.11
CA ILE A 205 -6.99 -14.83 -7.53
C ILE A 205 -6.01 -15.81 -6.88
N ALA A 206 -4.72 -15.52 -6.90
CA ALA A 206 -3.71 -16.39 -6.30
C ALA A 206 -3.90 -16.50 -4.77
N SER A 207 -4.12 -15.37 -4.09
CA SER A 207 -4.37 -15.33 -2.64
C SER A 207 -5.65 -16.10 -2.25
N GLU A 208 -6.72 -15.97 -3.05
CA GLU A 208 -7.97 -16.73 -2.86
C GLU A 208 -7.71 -18.23 -3.00
N ASN A 209 -7.08 -18.66 -4.10
CA ASN A 209 -6.83 -20.08 -4.38
C ASN A 209 -5.92 -20.74 -3.35
N PHE A 210 -4.86 -20.05 -2.90
CA PHE A 210 -3.97 -20.57 -1.87
C PHE A 210 -4.66 -20.62 -0.49
N GLY A 211 -5.55 -19.67 -0.20
CA GLY A 211 -6.36 -19.69 1.02
C GLY A 211 -7.32 -20.88 1.10
N VAL A 212 -7.79 -21.38 -0.05
CA VAL A 212 -8.72 -22.52 -0.14
C VAL A 212 -8.08 -23.74 -0.83
N ILE A 213 -6.77 -23.89 -0.78
CA ILE A 213 -6.04 -24.92 -1.55
C ILE A 213 -6.52 -26.36 -1.26
N LYS A 214 -6.92 -26.66 -0.02
CA LYS A 214 -7.49 -27.95 0.36
C LYS A 214 -8.79 -28.23 -0.40
N LEU A 215 -9.63 -27.21 -0.62
CA LEU A 215 -10.87 -27.33 -1.39
C LEU A 215 -10.56 -27.57 -2.87
N VAL A 216 -9.62 -26.82 -3.44
CA VAL A 216 -9.17 -27.03 -4.84
C VAL A 216 -8.69 -28.46 -5.06
N LYS A 217 -7.89 -28.98 -4.11
CA LYS A 217 -7.37 -30.37 -4.15
C LYS A 217 -8.49 -31.41 -3.97
N ALA A 218 -9.37 -31.21 -2.99
CA ALA A 218 -10.46 -32.16 -2.68
C ALA A 218 -11.41 -32.35 -3.87
N PHE A 219 -11.61 -31.32 -4.68
CA PHE A 219 -12.49 -31.37 -5.85
C PHE A 219 -11.72 -31.50 -7.19
N SER A 220 -10.40 -31.73 -7.16
CA SER A 220 -9.54 -31.84 -8.35
C SER A 220 -9.72 -30.69 -9.34
N ARG A 221 -9.84 -29.45 -8.80
CA ARG A 221 -10.13 -28.25 -9.59
C ARG A 221 -8.90 -27.45 -10.03
N GLU A 222 -7.71 -28.01 -9.90
CA GLU A 222 -6.45 -27.34 -10.24
C GLU A 222 -6.46 -26.76 -11.66
N ASN A 223 -6.97 -27.51 -12.62
CA ASN A 223 -7.01 -27.06 -14.01
C ASN A 223 -7.95 -25.85 -14.19
N ILE A 224 -9.12 -25.86 -13.53
CA ILE A 224 -10.10 -24.77 -13.62
C ILE A 224 -9.54 -23.49 -13.01
N GLU A 225 -8.94 -23.58 -11.83
CA GLU A 225 -8.34 -22.42 -11.17
C GLU A 225 -7.07 -21.94 -11.90
N SER A 226 -6.29 -22.87 -12.46
CA SER A 226 -5.18 -22.53 -13.35
C SER A 226 -5.66 -21.75 -14.58
N ASP A 227 -6.75 -22.19 -15.21
CA ASP A 227 -7.30 -21.52 -16.38
C ASP A 227 -7.91 -20.15 -16.03
N ARG A 228 -8.53 -20.01 -14.86
CA ARG A 228 -9.00 -18.71 -14.33
C ARG A 228 -7.83 -17.72 -14.19
N PHE A 229 -6.70 -18.18 -13.64
CA PHE A 229 -5.48 -17.36 -13.52
C PHE A 229 -4.88 -17.05 -14.90
N LYS A 230 -4.75 -18.07 -15.80
CA LYS A 230 -4.25 -17.90 -17.17
C LYS A 230 -5.07 -16.88 -17.96
N ASN A 231 -6.39 -16.95 -17.89
CA ASN A 231 -7.27 -16.02 -18.59
C ASN A 231 -7.01 -14.56 -18.18
N ASN A 232 -6.80 -14.31 -16.88
CA ASN A 232 -6.42 -12.98 -16.41
C ASN A 232 -4.99 -12.60 -16.84
N ALA A 233 -4.06 -13.54 -16.85
CA ALA A 233 -2.69 -13.32 -17.33
C ALA A 233 -2.66 -13.00 -18.84
N TYR A 234 -3.45 -13.70 -19.66
CA TYR A 234 -3.60 -13.39 -21.08
C TYR A 234 -4.25 -12.02 -21.31
N LYS A 235 -5.22 -11.62 -20.48
CA LYS A 235 -5.77 -10.27 -20.53
C LYS A 235 -4.68 -9.21 -20.26
N ILE A 236 -3.84 -9.42 -19.26
CA ILE A 236 -2.70 -8.54 -18.98
C ILE A 236 -1.74 -8.51 -20.17
N GLN A 237 -1.43 -9.67 -20.75
CA GLN A 237 -0.57 -9.76 -21.94
C GLN A 237 -1.13 -8.94 -23.11
N GLU A 238 -2.43 -9.02 -23.39
CA GLU A 238 -3.06 -8.26 -24.47
C GLU A 238 -3.05 -6.75 -24.22
N LEU A 239 -3.32 -6.32 -22.98
CA LEU A 239 -3.21 -4.92 -22.59
C LEU A 239 -1.76 -4.42 -22.72
N ARG A 240 -0.77 -5.21 -22.24
CA ARG A 240 0.65 -4.91 -22.41
C ARG A 240 1.04 -4.86 -23.90
N ARG A 241 0.54 -5.77 -24.72
CA ARG A 241 0.79 -5.76 -26.16
C ARG A 241 0.32 -4.45 -26.80
N LYS A 242 -0.87 -3.94 -26.43
CA LYS A 242 -1.37 -2.65 -26.90
C LYS A 242 -0.48 -1.50 -26.42
N GLN A 243 -0.08 -1.50 -25.16
CA GLN A 243 0.84 -0.50 -24.59
C GLN A 243 2.20 -0.53 -25.30
N LEU A 244 2.78 -1.73 -25.48
CA LEU A 244 4.08 -1.92 -26.15
C LEU A 244 4.05 -1.47 -27.60
N LYS A 245 2.93 -1.65 -28.33
CA LYS A 245 2.78 -1.12 -29.70
C LYS A 245 2.95 0.40 -29.73
N ILE A 246 2.32 1.13 -28.80
CA ILE A 246 2.45 2.59 -28.72
C ILE A 246 3.90 2.96 -28.39
N GLN A 247 4.52 2.28 -27.43
CA GLN A 247 5.92 2.53 -27.04
C GLN A 247 6.90 2.19 -28.16
N ALA A 248 6.66 1.08 -28.88
CA ALA A 248 7.47 0.65 -30.01
C ALA A 248 7.41 1.62 -31.22
N ILE A 249 6.32 2.37 -31.38
CA ILE A 249 6.22 3.44 -32.38
C ILE A 249 6.90 4.71 -31.88
N LEU A 250 6.75 5.03 -30.60
CA LEU A 250 7.26 6.27 -30.01
C LEU A 250 8.79 6.37 -30.14
N SER A 251 9.52 5.31 -29.76
CA SER A 251 10.98 5.32 -29.75
C SER A 251 11.59 5.54 -31.16
N PRO A 252 11.20 4.79 -32.21
CA PRO A 252 11.71 5.04 -33.55
C PRO A 252 11.31 6.40 -34.13
N LEU A 253 10.10 6.91 -33.84
CA LEU A 253 9.69 8.25 -34.28
C LEU A 253 10.53 9.35 -33.64
N VAL A 254 10.79 9.23 -32.33
CA VAL A 254 11.69 10.16 -31.64
C VAL A 254 13.10 10.06 -32.23
N GLN A 255 13.58 8.83 -32.47
CA GLN A 255 14.88 8.62 -33.09
C GLN A 255 14.96 9.22 -34.50
N LEU A 256 13.94 9.02 -35.31
CA LEU A 256 13.85 9.58 -36.66
C LEU A 256 13.89 11.11 -36.63
N LEU A 257 13.15 11.75 -35.75
CA LEU A 257 13.17 13.20 -35.56
C LEU A 257 14.57 13.68 -35.17
N VAL A 258 15.21 13.03 -34.18
CA VAL A 258 16.57 13.39 -33.76
C VAL A 258 17.59 13.19 -34.87
N THR A 259 17.56 12.04 -35.55
CA THR A 259 18.50 11.73 -36.64
C THR A 259 18.29 12.67 -37.84
N SER A 260 17.03 13.01 -38.16
CA SER A 260 16.72 14.03 -39.19
C SER A 260 17.27 15.39 -38.79
N GLY A 261 17.18 15.75 -37.51
CA GLY A 261 17.79 16.98 -36.98
C GLY A 261 19.32 17.00 -37.12
N VAL A 262 19.97 15.90 -36.77
CA VAL A 262 21.42 15.77 -36.96
C VAL A 262 21.77 15.87 -38.43
N LEU A 263 21.02 15.22 -39.31
CA LEU A 263 21.25 15.31 -40.76
C LEU A 263 21.12 16.76 -41.29
N VAL A 264 20.09 17.49 -40.84
CA VAL A 264 19.92 18.90 -41.16
C VAL A 264 21.11 19.73 -40.70
N VAL A 265 21.58 19.49 -39.43
CA VAL A 265 22.82 20.14 -38.93
C VAL A 265 24.00 19.83 -39.83
N VAL A 266 24.23 18.57 -40.23
CA VAL A 266 25.30 18.17 -41.15
C VAL A 266 25.22 18.95 -42.45
N VAL A 267 24.07 18.92 -43.11
CA VAL A 267 23.86 19.55 -44.45
C VAL A 267 24.05 21.07 -44.37
N VAL A 268 23.39 21.73 -43.41
CA VAL A 268 23.47 23.20 -43.29
C VAL A 268 24.89 23.63 -42.84
N SER A 269 25.51 22.88 -41.97
CA SER A 269 26.92 23.16 -41.56
C SER A 269 27.91 22.99 -42.70
N ALA A 270 27.70 21.97 -43.55
CA ALA A 270 28.53 21.77 -44.73
C ALA A 270 28.36 22.91 -45.76
N ILE A 271 27.13 23.41 -45.98
CA ILE A 271 26.87 24.58 -46.83
C ILE A 271 27.56 25.83 -46.24
N HIS A 272 27.46 26.06 -44.94
CA HIS A 272 28.10 27.20 -44.29
C HIS A 272 29.64 27.10 -44.30
N TYR A 273 30.20 25.87 -44.23
CA TYR A 273 31.63 25.64 -44.43
C TYR A 273 32.06 25.96 -45.85
N GLN A 274 31.36 25.49 -46.86
CA GLN A 274 31.67 25.79 -48.26
C GLN A 274 31.59 27.28 -48.59
N THR A 275 30.71 28.02 -47.94
CA THR A 275 30.56 29.49 -48.11
C THR A 275 31.52 30.29 -47.20
N GLY A 276 32.42 29.65 -46.48
CA GLY A 276 33.40 30.31 -45.63
C GLY A 276 32.83 30.92 -44.33
N LYS A 277 31.57 30.61 -44.00
CA LYS A 277 30.89 31.12 -42.79
C LYS A 277 31.21 30.33 -41.53
N LEU A 278 31.70 29.11 -41.68
CA LEU A 278 32.07 28.21 -40.59
C LEU A 278 33.45 27.62 -40.82
N SER A 279 34.19 27.40 -39.71
CA SER A 279 35.45 26.64 -39.75
C SER A 279 35.20 25.14 -39.63
N MET A 280 36.15 24.30 -40.05
CA MET A 280 36.06 22.84 -39.87
C MET A 280 35.92 22.41 -38.42
N PRO A 281 36.67 22.98 -37.44
CA PRO A 281 36.47 22.75 -36.01
C PRO A 281 35.04 23.07 -35.52
N ASP A 282 34.44 24.17 -35.98
CA ASP A 282 33.07 24.57 -35.61
C ASP A 282 32.05 23.58 -36.14
N LEU A 283 32.26 23.08 -37.38
CA LEU A 283 31.41 22.04 -37.97
C LEU A 283 31.43 20.78 -37.10
N ILE A 284 32.62 20.30 -36.69
CA ILE A 284 32.75 19.12 -35.82
C ILE A 284 32.07 19.35 -34.46
N THR A 285 32.26 20.53 -33.88
CA THR A 285 31.61 20.92 -32.60
C THR A 285 30.10 20.89 -32.71
N LEU A 286 29.51 21.45 -33.76
CA LEU A 286 28.07 21.46 -34.02
C LEU A 286 27.49 20.06 -34.22
N LEU A 287 28.21 19.18 -34.96
CA LEU A 287 27.81 17.78 -35.12
C LEU A 287 27.77 17.04 -33.79
N MET A 288 28.78 17.22 -32.96
CA MET A 288 28.85 16.62 -31.63
C MET A 288 27.71 17.11 -30.70
N TYR A 289 27.37 18.42 -30.74
CA TYR A 289 26.19 18.92 -30.03
C TYR A 289 24.91 18.32 -30.59
N GLY A 290 24.76 18.16 -31.89
CA GLY A 290 23.61 17.50 -32.51
C GLY A 290 23.41 16.07 -31.99
N ILE A 291 24.49 15.29 -31.91
CA ILE A 291 24.47 13.92 -31.36
C ILE A 291 24.13 13.95 -29.86
N LEU A 292 24.63 14.94 -29.10
CA LEU A 292 24.37 15.08 -27.67
C LEU A 292 22.88 15.28 -27.37
N PHE A 293 22.08 15.83 -28.30
CA PHE A 293 20.63 16.00 -28.15
C PHE A 293 19.85 14.68 -28.08
N ALA A 294 20.36 13.59 -28.67
CA ALA A 294 19.64 12.32 -28.79
C ALA A 294 19.25 11.71 -27.42
N ARG A 295 20.17 11.72 -26.47
CA ARG A 295 19.97 11.13 -25.13
C ARG A 295 18.91 11.86 -24.30
N PRO A 296 18.98 13.20 -24.11
CA PRO A 296 17.96 13.97 -23.41
C PRO A 296 16.56 13.79 -23.99
N MET A 297 16.42 13.79 -25.31
CA MET A 297 15.12 13.61 -25.97
C MET A 297 14.50 12.23 -25.67
N SER A 298 15.31 11.17 -25.76
CA SER A 298 14.86 9.81 -25.42
C SER A 298 14.54 9.69 -23.92
N ALA A 299 15.30 10.31 -23.04
CA ALA A 299 15.05 10.31 -21.59
C ALA A 299 13.72 11.01 -21.24
N LEU A 300 13.43 12.15 -21.87
CA LEU A 300 12.14 12.85 -21.68
C LEU A 300 10.95 12.04 -22.21
N ALA A 301 11.12 11.31 -23.32
CA ALA A 301 10.08 10.41 -23.84
C ALA A 301 9.76 9.28 -22.84
N ASN A 302 10.80 8.65 -22.28
CA ASN A 302 10.64 7.59 -21.26
C ASN A 302 10.00 8.13 -19.97
N LEU A 303 10.41 9.33 -19.54
CA LEU A 303 9.86 9.98 -18.35
C LEU A 303 8.36 10.23 -18.49
N TYR A 304 7.87 10.56 -19.69
CA TYR A 304 6.44 10.71 -19.92
C TYR A 304 5.68 9.39 -19.61
N GLY A 305 6.18 8.25 -20.08
CA GLY A 305 5.59 6.92 -19.77
C GLY A 305 5.58 6.61 -18.28
N GLN A 306 6.70 6.85 -17.60
CA GLN A 306 6.83 6.67 -16.16
C GLN A 306 5.87 7.59 -15.38
N THR A 307 5.66 8.82 -15.84
CA THR A 307 4.70 9.76 -15.24
C THR A 307 3.28 9.22 -15.29
N GLN A 308 2.85 8.62 -16.41
CA GLN A 308 1.51 8.04 -16.52
C GLN A 308 1.33 6.83 -15.59
N GLN A 309 2.36 6.00 -15.42
CA GLN A 309 2.33 4.88 -14.47
C GLN A 309 2.24 5.38 -13.02
N ALA A 310 3.04 6.39 -12.66
CA ALA A 310 3.03 6.98 -11.33
C ALA A 310 1.69 7.66 -11.01
N LEU A 311 1.05 8.32 -11.98
CA LEU A 311 -0.29 8.89 -11.82
C LEU A 311 -1.33 7.81 -11.53
N GLY A 312 -1.30 6.67 -12.23
CA GLY A 312 -2.20 5.54 -11.97
C GLY A 312 -2.02 4.97 -10.56
N ALA A 313 -0.77 4.68 -10.16
CA ALA A 313 -0.45 4.18 -8.82
C ALA A 313 -0.84 5.19 -7.73
N SER A 314 -0.54 6.48 -7.93
CA SER A 314 -0.87 7.53 -6.97
C SER A 314 -2.37 7.69 -6.74
N THR A 315 -3.19 7.55 -7.79
CA THR A 315 -4.66 7.65 -7.68
C THR A 315 -5.21 6.60 -6.71
N ARG A 316 -4.70 5.36 -6.77
CA ARG A 316 -5.12 4.28 -5.86
C ARG A 316 -4.64 4.53 -4.43
N LEU A 317 -3.37 4.93 -4.24
CA LEU A 317 -2.82 5.27 -2.93
C LEU A 317 -3.59 6.44 -2.29
N ILE A 318 -3.88 7.50 -3.05
CA ILE A 318 -4.65 8.67 -2.60
C ILE A 318 -6.06 8.25 -2.17
N LYS A 319 -6.70 7.34 -2.91
CA LYS A 319 -8.03 6.82 -2.56
C LYS A 319 -8.02 6.17 -1.16
N VAL A 320 -7.00 5.37 -0.85
CA VAL A 320 -6.87 4.73 0.46
C VAL A 320 -6.52 5.74 1.55
N PHE A 321 -5.55 6.62 1.34
CA PHE A 321 -5.18 7.64 2.32
C PHE A 321 -6.29 8.65 2.63
N ASN A 322 -7.25 8.84 1.72
CA ASN A 322 -8.40 9.73 1.95
C ASN A 322 -9.56 9.04 2.69
N ILE A 323 -9.48 7.74 2.96
CA ILE A 323 -10.43 7.07 3.85
C ILE A 323 -10.13 7.51 5.28
N SER A 324 -11.15 7.98 5.97
CA SER A 324 -10.99 8.41 7.36
C SER A 324 -10.65 7.20 8.24
N PRO A 325 -9.60 7.29 9.07
CA PRO A 325 -9.30 6.26 10.05
C PRO A 325 -10.41 6.15 11.10
N GLU A 326 -10.48 5.02 11.79
CA GLU A 326 -11.30 4.89 12.99
C GLU A 326 -10.91 5.97 14.01
N PRO A 327 -11.87 6.55 14.75
CA PRO A 327 -11.60 7.57 15.75
C PRO A 327 -11.01 6.96 17.03
N ILE A 328 -9.81 6.34 16.93
CA ILE A 328 -9.18 5.61 18.03
C ILE A 328 -8.93 6.51 19.23
N ASP A 329 -8.51 7.77 19.00
CA ASP A 329 -8.15 8.73 20.05
C ASP A 329 -9.22 9.84 20.26
N LYS A 330 -10.40 9.70 19.64
CA LYS A 330 -11.50 10.65 19.77
C LYS A 330 -12.50 10.14 20.79
N GLY A 331 -12.54 10.74 21.91
CA GLY A 331 -13.45 10.57 23.03
C GLY A 331 -12.88 11.33 24.19
N GLU A 332 -13.64 12.25 24.75
CA GLU A 332 -13.17 13.09 25.87
C GLU A 332 -13.05 12.31 27.18
N LEU A 333 -13.53 11.05 27.21
CA LEU A 333 -13.59 10.26 28.41
C LEU A 333 -12.50 9.17 28.42
N GLU A 334 -11.38 9.48 29.04
CA GLU A 334 -10.57 8.50 29.79
C GLU A 334 -11.29 8.04 31.08
N GLN A 335 -12.57 8.45 31.27
CA GLN A 335 -13.30 8.17 32.49
C GLN A 335 -13.61 6.68 32.61
N GLU A 336 -13.38 6.14 33.80
CA GLU A 336 -13.85 4.83 34.20
C GLU A 336 -15.35 4.69 33.92
N ILE A 337 -15.70 3.70 33.11
CA ILE A 337 -17.10 3.30 32.88
C ILE A 337 -17.63 2.85 34.26
N LYS A 338 -18.55 3.61 34.82
CA LYS A 338 -19.03 3.41 36.21
C LYS A 338 -19.95 2.20 36.39
N SER A 339 -20.49 1.67 35.30
CA SER A 339 -21.41 0.51 35.33
C SER A 339 -21.23 -0.33 34.07
N ASN A 340 -21.32 -1.63 34.23
CA ASN A 340 -21.22 -2.62 33.15
C ASN A 340 -22.60 -2.91 32.50
N SER A 341 -23.65 -2.14 32.87
CA SER A 341 -24.96 -2.28 32.22
C SER A 341 -24.90 -1.77 30.78
N ILE A 342 -25.64 -2.41 29.88
CA ILE A 342 -25.67 -2.07 28.46
C ILE A 342 -27.10 -1.77 28.06
N SER A 343 -27.33 -0.69 27.31
CA SER A 343 -28.64 -0.34 26.81
C SER A 343 -28.60 -0.06 25.31
N PHE A 344 -29.46 -0.74 24.56
CA PHE A 344 -29.75 -0.48 23.16
C PHE A 344 -31.08 0.27 23.07
N LYS A 345 -31.08 1.48 22.53
CA LYS A 345 -32.29 2.33 22.43
C LYS A 345 -32.60 2.66 20.96
N ASN A 346 -33.72 2.13 20.47
CA ASN A 346 -34.23 2.36 19.12
C ASN A 346 -33.20 2.05 18.02
N ILE A 347 -32.42 0.99 18.18
CA ILE A 347 -31.37 0.60 17.25
C ILE A 347 -31.97 0.01 15.98
N SER A 348 -31.68 0.64 14.85
CA SER A 348 -31.92 0.05 13.53
C SER A 348 -30.61 -0.03 12.74
N PHE A 349 -30.44 -1.10 11.98
CA PHE A 349 -29.24 -1.33 11.19
C PHE A 349 -29.54 -2.07 9.88
N SER A 350 -28.82 -1.69 8.84
CA SER A 350 -28.81 -2.34 7.53
C SER A 350 -27.41 -2.33 6.94
N TYR A 351 -26.97 -3.45 6.36
CA TYR A 351 -25.70 -3.52 5.59
C TYR A 351 -25.84 -2.83 4.23
N ASN A 352 -27.02 -2.93 3.63
CA ASN A 352 -27.36 -2.30 2.36
C ASN A 352 -28.58 -1.41 2.57
N SER A 353 -28.75 -0.40 1.75
CA SER A 353 -29.86 0.57 1.89
C SER A 353 -31.26 -0.05 1.75
N THR A 354 -31.38 -1.31 1.30
CA THR A 354 -32.64 -1.98 0.97
C THR A 354 -33.15 -2.93 2.04
N ASP A 355 -32.24 -3.57 2.82
CA ASP A 355 -32.62 -4.68 3.70
C ASP A 355 -32.34 -4.31 5.17
N ILE A 356 -33.40 -4.01 5.92
CA ILE A 356 -33.30 -3.73 7.35
C ILE A 356 -33.08 -5.03 8.10
N LEU A 357 -31.91 -5.20 8.72
CA LEU A 357 -31.57 -6.40 9.49
C LEU A 357 -32.01 -6.30 10.95
N LEU A 358 -31.81 -5.12 11.56
CA LEU A 358 -32.29 -4.80 12.91
C LEU A 358 -33.25 -3.61 12.80
N ASN A 359 -34.43 -3.71 13.44
CA ASN A 359 -35.47 -2.70 13.34
C ASN A 359 -35.97 -2.31 14.73
N ASN A 360 -35.65 -1.11 15.16
CA ASN A 360 -36.08 -0.53 16.43
C ASN A 360 -35.83 -1.46 17.64
N VAL A 361 -34.62 -2.02 17.73
CA VAL A 361 -34.20 -2.90 18.82
C VAL A 361 -34.06 -2.07 20.10
N ASN A 362 -34.72 -2.53 21.16
CA ASN A 362 -34.68 -1.97 22.50
C ASN A 362 -34.43 -3.09 23.49
N ILE A 363 -33.32 -3.00 24.26
CA ILE A 363 -33.01 -3.93 25.34
C ILE A 363 -32.05 -3.27 26.33
N ASP A 364 -32.35 -3.47 27.63
CA ASP A 364 -31.46 -3.11 28.73
C ASP A 364 -30.89 -4.39 29.33
N ILE A 365 -29.58 -4.46 29.50
CA ILE A 365 -28.84 -5.59 30.06
C ILE A 365 -28.22 -5.08 31.36
N ALA A 366 -28.55 -5.73 32.47
CA ALA A 366 -28.06 -5.32 33.77
C ALA A 366 -26.54 -5.61 33.94
N ALA A 367 -25.91 -4.94 34.86
CA ALA A 367 -24.53 -5.28 35.24
C ALA A 367 -24.46 -6.70 35.80
N SER A 368 -23.45 -7.46 35.41
CA SER A 368 -23.25 -8.88 35.76
C SER A 368 -24.38 -9.82 35.28
N GLU A 369 -25.18 -9.41 34.32
CA GLU A 369 -26.20 -10.26 33.69
C GLU A 369 -25.58 -11.08 32.55
N THR A 370 -25.95 -12.34 32.46
CA THR A 370 -25.67 -13.20 31.31
C THR A 370 -26.89 -13.25 30.38
N LEU A 371 -26.81 -12.55 29.26
CA LEU A 371 -27.81 -12.55 28.19
C LEU A 371 -27.42 -13.54 27.09
N VAL A 372 -28.32 -14.44 26.74
CA VAL A 372 -28.14 -15.32 25.58
C VAL A 372 -29.11 -14.92 24.47
N ILE A 373 -28.58 -14.69 23.27
CA ILE A 373 -29.34 -14.37 22.07
C ILE A 373 -29.38 -15.62 21.19
N ILE A 374 -30.54 -16.26 21.11
CA ILE A 374 -30.74 -17.47 20.30
C ILE A 374 -31.48 -17.11 19.00
N GLY A 375 -31.19 -17.80 17.93
CA GLY A 375 -31.93 -17.64 16.68
C GLY A 375 -31.24 -18.26 15.49
N GLU A 376 -31.95 -18.27 14.36
CA GLU A 376 -31.43 -18.78 13.10
C GLU A 376 -30.23 -17.95 12.58
N ASN A 377 -29.44 -18.59 11.71
CA ASN A 377 -28.30 -17.91 11.06
C ASN A 377 -28.79 -16.77 10.16
N GLY A 378 -28.02 -15.67 10.11
CA GLY A 378 -28.35 -14.51 9.28
C GLY A 378 -29.37 -13.53 9.86
N LYS A 379 -29.96 -13.78 11.05
CA LYS A 379 -30.92 -12.88 11.68
C LYS A 379 -30.35 -11.64 12.36
N GLY A 380 -29.03 -11.45 12.35
CA GLY A 380 -28.39 -10.25 12.91
C GLY A 380 -27.81 -10.42 14.31
N LYS A 381 -27.68 -11.64 14.84
CA LYS A 381 -27.13 -11.92 16.17
C LYS A 381 -25.68 -11.37 16.32
N THR A 382 -24.76 -11.80 15.46
CA THR A 382 -23.37 -11.30 15.42
C THR A 382 -23.31 -9.78 15.19
N THR A 383 -24.30 -9.22 14.47
CA THR A 383 -24.38 -7.78 14.20
C THR A 383 -24.54 -6.97 15.49
N ILE A 384 -25.27 -7.48 16.48
CA ILE A 384 -25.41 -6.84 17.80
C ILE A 384 -24.04 -6.71 18.50
N LEU A 385 -23.23 -7.79 18.45
CA LEU A 385 -21.87 -7.77 19.00
C LEU A 385 -20.97 -6.79 18.25
N HIS A 386 -21.06 -6.75 16.93
CA HIS A 386 -20.28 -5.83 16.10
C HIS A 386 -20.65 -4.36 16.33
N LEU A 387 -21.93 -4.06 16.61
CA LEU A 387 -22.39 -2.73 16.98
C LEU A 387 -21.78 -2.30 18.33
N LEU A 388 -21.77 -3.19 19.32
CA LEU A 388 -21.20 -2.88 20.64
C LEU A 388 -19.68 -2.69 20.59
N MET A 389 -18.97 -3.46 19.77
CA MET A 389 -17.53 -3.29 19.50
C MET A 389 -17.20 -2.06 18.62
N ARG A 390 -18.22 -1.37 18.10
CA ARG A 390 -18.09 -0.29 17.10
C ARG A 390 -17.24 -0.72 15.89
N PHE A 391 -17.42 -1.97 15.43
CA PHE A 391 -16.92 -2.41 14.11
C PHE A 391 -17.80 -1.88 12.99
N ILE A 392 -19.07 -1.64 13.31
CA ILE A 392 -20.11 -1.02 12.48
C ILE A 392 -20.89 -0.02 13.33
N GLU A 393 -21.49 0.98 12.68
CA GLU A 393 -22.33 1.99 13.35
C GLU A 393 -23.81 1.73 13.07
N PRO A 394 -24.72 1.93 14.03
CA PRO A 394 -26.15 1.81 13.81
C PRO A 394 -26.63 2.89 12.82
N THR A 395 -27.67 2.58 12.03
CA THR A 395 -28.30 3.56 11.15
C THR A 395 -29.09 4.60 11.95
N THR A 396 -29.77 4.16 13.01
CA THR A 396 -30.49 5.00 13.97
C THR A 396 -30.36 4.41 15.36
N GLY A 397 -30.60 5.24 16.38
CA GLY A 397 -30.59 4.84 17.80
C GLY A 397 -29.26 5.08 18.48
N VAL A 398 -29.17 4.71 19.74
CA VAL A 398 -28.01 4.93 20.61
C VAL A 398 -27.75 3.68 21.44
N ILE A 399 -26.46 3.33 21.60
CA ILE A 399 -26.00 2.28 22.49
C ILE A 399 -25.24 2.95 23.64
N THR A 400 -25.55 2.57 24.88
CA THR A 400 -24.84 3.08 26.08
C THR A 400 -24.26 1.94 26.89
N ILE A 401 -23.16 2.22 27.58
CA ILE A 401 -22.60 1.39 28.66
C ILE A 401 -22.67 2.23 29.93
N GLY A 402 -23.44 1.75 30.92
CA GLY A 402 -23.92 2.61 32.00
C GLY A 402 -24.72 3.78 31.42
N ASP A 403 -24.38 4.98 31.85
CA ASP A 403 -25.00 6.22 31.36
C ASP A 403 -24.27 6.85 30.16
N THR A 404 -23.21 6.20 29.66
CA THR A 404 -22.31 6.80 28.67
C THR A 404 -22.59 6.21 27.27
N ASN A 405 -22.82 7.08 26.29
CA ASN A 405 -22.93 6.66 24.90
C ASN A 405 -21.58 6.08 24.42
N ILE A 406 -21.59 4.91 23.79
CA ILE A 406 -20.37 4.26 23.29
C ILE A 406 -19.61 5.12 22.26
N ASN A 407 -20.29 6.04 21.58
CA ASN A 407 -19.66 6.97 20.64
C ASN A 407 -18.80 8.04 21.31
N ASP A 408 -19.09 8.36 22.57
CA ASP A 408 -18.37 9.35 23.37
C ASP A 408 -17.17 8.72 24.09
N ILE A 409 -17.10 7.38 24.15
CA ILE A 409 -15.98 6.64 24.73
C ILE A 409 -14.84 6.54 23.70
N ASN A 410 -13.61 6.78 24.15
CA ASN A 410 -12.43 6.49 23.37
C ASN A 410 -12.44 5.01 22.92
N LEU A 411 -12.23 4.76 21.62
CA LEU A 411 -12.39 3.43 21.04
C LEU A 411 -11.41 2.41 21.63
N SER A 412 -10.20 2.83 21.96
CA SER A 412 -9.20 1.96 22.61
C SER A 412 -9.61 1.59 24.04
N VAL A 413 -10.26 2.51 24.76
CA VAL A 413 -10.81 2.25 26.11
C VAL A 413 -11.99 1.30 26.00
N LEU A 414 -12.94 1.57 25.10
CA LEU A 414 -14.10 0.69 24.87
C LEU A 414 -13.66 -0.75 24.58
N ARG A 415 -12.74 -0.94 23.63
CA ARG A 415 -12.27 -2.28 23.22
C ARG A 415 -11.42 -2.99 24.27
N LYS A 416 -10.77 -2.27 25.18
CA LYS A 416 -10.12 -2.87 26.37
C LYS A 416 -11.11 -3.32 27.43
N TYR A 417 -12.25 -2.61 27.50
CA TYR A 417 -13.31 -2.89 28.46
C TYR A 417 -14.14 -4.12 28.07
N ILE A 418 -14.10 -4.49 26.79
CA ILE A 418 -14.88 -5.58 26.19
C ILE A 418 -13.93 -6.71 25.76
N GLY A 419 -14.13 -7.91 26.28
CA GLY A 419 -13.54 -9.13 25.77
C GLY A 419 -14.39 -9.69 24.63
N PHE A 420 -13.79 -10.07 23.51
CA PHE A 420 -14.53 -10.59 22.36
C PHE A 420 -13.95 -11.91 21.86
N VAL A 421 -14.81 -12.92 21.78
CA VAL A 421 -14.52 -14.22 21.17
C VAL A 421 -15.38 -14.34 19.92
N SER A 422 -14.77 -14.30 18.74
CA SER A 422 -15.46 -14.37 17.45
C SER A 422 -15.74 -15.80 17.03
N GLN A 423 -16.76 -16.00 16.21
CA GLN A 423 -17.11 -17.27 15.58
C GLN A 423 -15.94 -17.82 14.74
N ASP A 424 -15.33 -16.97 13.91
CA ASP A 424 -14.11 -17.30 13.14
C ASP A 424 -12.88 -17.03 13.99
N ILE A 425 -12.34 -18.08 14.60
CA ILE A 425 -11.19 -17.98 15.49
C ILE A 425 -9.91 -17.82 14.68
N ALA A 426 -9.33 -16.63 14.72
CA ALA A 426 -8.01 -16.36 14.16
C ALA A 426 -6.92 -16.47 15.24
N LEU A 427 -5.94 -17.32 15.00
CA LEU A 427 -4.69 -17.35 15.76
C LEU A 427 -3.55 -16.79 14.92
N CYS A 428 -2.72 -15.97 15.54
CA CYS A 428 -1.50 -15.48 14.92
C CYS A 428 -0.46 -16.60 14.82
N ASP A 429 0.37 -16.55 13.79
CA ASP A 429 1.54 -17.43 13.71
C ASP A 429 2.48 -17.11 14.88
N GLY A 430 2.74 -18.10 15.72
CA GLY A 430 3.48 -17.96 16.98
C GLY A 430 3.16 -19.10 17.95
N SER A 431 3.64 -18.98 19.18
CA SER A 431 3.37 -20.00 20.21
C SER A 431 1.95 -19.85 20.80
N VAL A 432 1.49 -20.88 21.52
CA VAL A 432 0.26 -20.83 22.32
C VAL A 432 0.33 -19.66 23.31
N MET A 433 1.47 -19.48 23.96
CA MET A 433 1.71 -18.38 24.90
C MET A 433 1.53 -17.02 24.24
N ASP A 434 2.14 -16.79 23.06
CA ASP A 434 2.02 -15.53 22.32
C ASP A 434 0.58 -15.25 21.92
N ASN A 435 -0.16 -16.28 21.56
CA ASN A 435 -1.56 -16.17 21.18
C ASN A 435 -2.46 -15.80 22.37
N ILE A 436 -2.22 -16.34 23.56
CA ILE A 436 -2.97 -15.94 24.76
C ILE A 436 -2.56 -14.52 25.17
N ALA A 437 -1.24 -14.22 25.20
CA ALA A 437 -0.70 -12.92 25.55
C ALA A 437 -1.11 -11.79 24.61
N TYR A 438 -1.62 -12.10 23.41
CA TYR A 438 -2.06 -11.10 22.43
C TYR A 438 -3.11 -10.13 23.01
N GLY A 439 -3.98 -10.61 23.91
CA GLY A 439 -4.96 -9.77 24.62
C GLY A 439 -4.33 -8.78 25.60
N TYR A 440 -3.19 -9.13 26.20
CA TYR A 440 -2.42 -8.30 27.13
C TYR A 440 -0.94 -8.67 27.08
N PRO A 441 -0.14 -8.04 26.22
CA PRO A 441 1.25 -8.44 25.94
C PRO A 441 2.21 -8.33 27.14
N GLN A 442 1.82 -7.60 28.19
CA GLN A 442 2.63 -7.41 29.40
C GLN A 442 2.32 -8.45 30.49
N ALA A 443 1.44 -9.43 30.19
CA ALA A 443 1.05 -10.45 31.15
C ALA A 443 2.23 -11.34 31.55
N THR A 444 2.30 -11.70 32.83
CA THR A 444 3.27 -12.68 33.32
C THR A 444 2.86 -14.10 32.90
N LYS A 445 3.82 -15.03 32.95
CA LYS A 445 3.54 -16.44 32.64
C LYS A 445 2.45 -17.01 33.55
N GLU A 446 2.49 -16.64 34.83
CA GLU A 446 1.53 -17.07 35.84
C GLU A 446 0.11 -16.55 35.56
N GLU A 447 -0.02 -15.31 35.05
CA GLU A 447 -1.32 -14.75 34.62
C GLU A 447 -1.85 -15.50 33.38
N ILE A 448 -0.98 -15.82 32.43
CA ILE A 448 -1.34 -16.60 31.22
C ILE A 448 -1.79 -18.00 31.64
N GLU A 449 -1.06 -18.71 32.50
CA GLU A 449 -1.44 -20.02 32.98
C GLU A 449 -2.78 -19.99 33.74
N LYS A 450 -2.98 -18.97 34.59
CA LYS A 450 -4.22 -18.79 35.35
C LYS A 450 -5.46 -18.63 34.44
N VAL A 451 -5.38 -17.83 33.41
CA VAL A 451 -6.50 -17.68 32.47
C VAL A 451 -6.67 -18.91 31.56
N ALA A 452 -5.59 -19.60 31.21
CA ALA A 452 -5.65 -20.86 30.50
C ALA A 452 -6.35 -21.96 31.31
N ILE A 453 -6.13 -22.01 32.64
CA ILE A 453 -6.86 -22.90 33.54
C ILE A 453 -8.35 -22.53 33.52
N LYS A 454 -8.67 -21.25 33.71
CA LYS A 454 -10.05 -20.76 33.68
C LYS A 454 -10.76 -21.10 32.38
N ALA A 455 -10.11 -20.94 31.23
CA ALA A 455 -10.67 -21.25 29.90
C ALA A 455 -10.63 -22.76 29.56
N GLY A 456 -10.21 -23.63 30.47
CA GLY A 456 -10.06 -25.08 30.25
C GLY A 456 -9.00 -25.42 29.19
N ALA A 457 -8.04 -24.55 28.98
CA ALA A 457 -6.99 -24.76 27.97
C ALA A 457 -5.74 -25.41 28.57
N HIS A 458 -5.48 -25.26 29.87
CA HIS A 458 -4.22 -25.66 30.50
C HIS A 458 -3.90 -27.14 30.35
N THR A 459 -4.88 -28.03 30.49
CA THR A 459 -4.69 -29.47 30.40
C THR A 459 -4.15 -29.87 29.03
N PHE A 460 -4.86 -29.54 27.97
CA PHE A 460 -4.40 -29.91 26.63
C PHE A 460 -3.09 -29.20 26.24
N ILE A 461 -2.86 -27.96 26.72
CA ILE A 461 -1.61 -27.24 26.42
C ILE A 461 -0.41 -28.01 27.00
N ASN A 462 -0.53 -28.58 28.23
CA ASN A 462 0.54 -29.36 28.81
C ASN A 462 0.74 -30.73 28.15
N GLU A 463 -0.25 -31.25 27.42
CA GLU A 463 -0.14 -32.45 26.61
C GLU A 463 0.56 -32.22 25.27
N LEU A 464 0.69 -30.96 24.83
CA LEU A 464 1.44 -30.62 23.61
C LEU A 464 2.94 -30.81 23.85
N GLU A 465 3.68 -31.20 22.81
CA GLU A 465 5.11 -31.54 22.85
C GLU A 465 5.98 -30.46 23.54
N PHE A 466 5.68 -29.17 23.31
CA PHE A 466 6.39 -28.03 23.90
C PHE A 466 5.52 -27.18 24.84
N GLY A 467 4.37 -27.71 25.27
CA GLY A 467 3.44 -27.01 26.15
C GLY A 467 3.05 -25.63 25.62
N TYR A 468 3.15 -24.59 26.43
CA TYR A 468 2.86 -23.19 26.05
C TYR A 468 3.77 -22.63 24.94
N LYS A 469 4.93 -23.24 24.67
CA LYS A 469 5.85 -22.84 23.61
C LYS A 469 5.54 -23.51 22.26
N THR A 470 4.56 -24.39 22.21
CA THR A 470 4.15 -25.07 20.96
C THR A 470 3.71 -24.04 19.93
N GLN A 471 4.25 -24.11 18.71
CA GLN A 471 3.87 -23.26 17.59
C GLN A 471 2.51 -23.72 17.05
N VAL A 472 1.59 -22.78 16.88
CA VAL A 472 0.22 -23.10 16.43
C VAL A 472 0.07 -23.10 14.90
N GLY A 473 1.05 -22.55 14.17
CA GLY A 473 1.03 -22.37 12.72
C GLY A 473 0.04 -21.30 12.26
N GLU A 474 0.04 -21.04 10.97
CA GLU A 474 -0.85 -20.01 10.38
C GLU A 474 -2.33 -20.34 10.67
N ASN A 475 -3.06 -19.39 11.26
CA ASN A 475 -4.47 -19.55 11.71
C ASN A 475 -4.69 -20.75 12.67
N GLY A 476 -3.67 -21.23 13.37
CA GLY A 476 -3.80 -22.31 14.32
C GLY A 476 -4.08 -23.67 13.68
N VAL A 477 -3.58 -23.92 12.46
CA VAL A 477 -3.84 -25.14 11.66
C VAL A 477 -3.43 -26.42 12.37
N LEU A 478 -2.51 -26.35 13.33
CA LEU A 478 -2.00 -27.50 14.08
C LEU A 478 -2.87 -27.86 15.32
N LEU A 479 -3.92 -27.08 15.59
CA LEU A 479 -4.81 -27.27 16.74
C LEU A 479 -6.21 -27.69 16.29
N SER A 480 -6.92 -28.44 17.14
CA SER A 480 -8.34 -28.74 16.94
C SER A 480 -9.20 -27.46 17.06
N GLY A 481 -10.43 -27.51 16.57
CA GLY A 481 -11.38 -26.39 16.69
C GLY A 481 -11.63 -25.97 18.13
N GLY A 482 -11.90 -26.95 19.02
CA GLY A 482 -12.12 -26.70 20.44
C GLY A 482 -10.89 -26.17 21.17
N GLN A 483 -9.67 -26.62 20.80
CA GLN A 483 -8.43 -26.10 21.36
C GLN A 483 -8.23 -24.61 20.98
N ARG A 484 -8.47 -24.26 19.70
CA ARG A 484 -8.43 -22.86 19.26
C ARG A 484 -9.42 -21.99 20.02
N GLN A 485 -10.63 -22.54 20.26
CA GLN A 485 -11.70 -21.82 20.98
C GLN A 485 -11.30 -21.52 22.42
N ARG A 486 -10.76 -22.49 23.16
CA ARG A 486 -10.27 -22.31 24.52
C ARG A 486 -9.11 -21.31 24.59
N ILE A 487 -8.19 -21.32 23.63
CA ILE A 487 -7.12 -20.30 23.54
C ILE A 487 -7.71 -18.91 23.28
N SER A 488 -8.70 -18.78 22.41
CA SER A 488 -9.36 -17.49 22.13
C SER A 488 -10.10 -16.95 23.37
N LEU A 489 -10.74 -17.84 24.12
CA LEU A 489 -11.38 -17.47 25.39
C LEU A 489 -10.34 -17.03 26.44
N ALA A 490 -9.22 -17.77 26.57
CA ALA A 490 -8.12 -17.38 27.48
C ALA A 490 -7.55 -16.01 27.10
N ARG A 491 -7.36 -15.74 25.80
CA ARG A 491 -6.94 -14.42 25.27
C ARG A 491 -7.90 -13.30 25.67
N ALA A 492 -9.21 -13.52 25.54
CA ALA A 492 -10.22 -12.52 25.89
C ALA A 492 -10.25 -12.26 27.41
N LEU A 493 -10.11 -13.30 28.23
CA LEU A 493 -10.12 -13.20 29.69
C LEU A 493 -8.85 -12.55 30.26
N LEU A 494 -7.71 -12.66 29.56
CA LEU A 494 -6.42 -12.13 30.05
C LEU A 494 -6.47 -10.61 30.23
N ALA A 495 -7.20 -9.91 29.38
CA ALA A 495 -7.40 -8.47 29.49
C ALA A 495 -8.28 -8.05 30.68
N LYS A 496 -8.86 -9.01 31.45
CA LYS A 496 -9.79 -8.79 32.56
C LYS A 496 -10.95 -7.87 32.15
N PRO A 497 -11.68 -8.19 31.08
CA PRO A 497 -12.74 -7.33 30.60
C PRO A 497 -13.91 -7.28 31.58
N SER A 498 -14.64 -6.17 31.60
CA SER A 498 -15.88 -6.03 32.40
C SER A 498 -17.12 -6.54 31.64
N ILE A 499 -17.04 -6.56 30.33
CA ILE A 499 -18.07 -7.09 29.43
C ILE A 499 -17.43 -8.18 28.57
N LEU A 500 -18.07 -9.33 28.43
CA LEU A 500 -17.60 -10.44 27.59
C LEU A 500 -18.63 -10.74 26.50
N LEU A 501 -18.18 -10.71 25.25
CA LEU A 501 -18.98 -11.03 24.08
C LEU A 501 -18.50 -12.34 23.48
N LEU A 502 -19.41 -13.31 23.38
CA LEU A 502 -19.14 -14.64 22.83
C LEU A 502 -20.02 -14.92 21.63
N ASP A 503 -19.39 -15.11 20.47
CA ASP A 503 -20.09 -15.44 19.21
C ASP A 503 -19.90 -16.92 18.90
N GLU A 504 -20.96 -17.71 19.02
CA GLU A 504 -21.01 -19.17 18.83
C GLU A 504 -19.91 -19.93 19.60
N PRO A 505 -19.79 -19.75 20.94
CA PRO A 505 -18.63 -20.22 21.72
C PRO A 505 -18.49 -21.74 21.81
N THR A 506 -19.46 -22.52 21.35
CA THR A 506 -19.43 -23.99 21.41
C THR A 506 -19.46 -24.66 20.04
N SER A 507 -19.47 -23.89 18.96
CA SER A 507 -19.68 -24.41 17.59
C SER A 507 -18.60 -25.40 17.13
N MET A 508 -17.40 -25.32 17.67
CA MET A 508 -16.25 -26.16 17.31
C MET A 508 -15.89 -27.22 18.37
N ILE A 509 -16.72 -27.37 19.40
CA ILE A 509 -16.51 -28.31 20.51
C ILE A 509 -17.41 -29.54 20.31
N ASP A 510 -16.90 -30.72 20.58
CA ASP A 510 -17.67 -31.97 20.56
C ASP A 510 -18.69 -32.06 21.72
N LYS A 511 -19.60 -33.00 21.65
CA LYS A 511 -20.70 -33.09 22.62
C LYS A 511 -20.22 -33.23 24.08
N GLU A 512 -19.23 -34.06 24.33
CA GLU A 512 -18.70 -34.29 25.70
C GLU A 512 -17.98 -33.04 26.21
N GLY A 513 -17.19 -32.38 25.35
CA GLY A 513 -16.49 -31.14 25.68
C GLY A 513 -17.42 -29.95 25.88
N LYS A 514 -18.67 -29.97 25.33
CA LYS A 514 -19.65 -28.89 25.53
C LYS A 514 -20.16 -28.82 26.96
N GLU A 515 -20.43 -29.93 27.60
CA GLU A 515 -20.90 -29.97 28.98
C GLU A 515 -19.84 -29.40 29.93
N ASP A 516 -18.58 -29.84 29.79
CA ASP A 516 -17.46 -29.32 30.55
C ASP A 516 -17.24 -27.82 30.32
N PHE A 517 -17.34 -27.40 29.06
CA PHE A 517 -17.18 -25.99 28.71
C PHE A 517 -18.30 -25.12 29.28
N ASN A 518 -19.55 -25.59 29.29
CA ASN A 518 -20.68 -24.88 29.88
C ASN A 518 -20.55 -24.72 31.40
N LEU A 519 -20.10 -25.78 32.11
CA LEU A 519 -19.82 -25.71 33.54
C LEU A 519 -18.72 -24.71 33.87
N GLN A 520 -17.68 -24.68 33.03
CA GLN A 520 -16.60 -23.69 33.15
C GLN A 520 -17.10 -22.27 32.87
N LEU A 521 -17.90 -22.06 31.79
CA LEU A 521 -18.51 -20.78 31.51
C LEU A 521 -19.37 -20.30 32.68
N ALA A 522 -20.27 -21.10 33.19
CA ALA A 522 -21.14 -20.72 34.31
C ALA A 522 -20.35 -20.22 35.56
N THR A 523 -19.15 -20.79 35.83
CA THR A 523 -18.29 -20.34 36.90
C THR A 523 -17.50 -19.05 36.55
N LEU A 524 -17.20 -18.83 35.26
CA LEU A 524 -16.44 -17.66 34.78
C LEU A 524 -17.28 -16.39 34.72
N LEU A 525 -18.60 -16.55 34.54
CA LEU A 525 -19.51 -15.44 34.19
C LEU A 525 -20.05 -14.67 35.40
N GLN A 526 -19.79 -15.11 36.61
CA GLN A 526 -20.46 -14.61 37.84
C GLN A 526 -20.22 -13.12 38.13
N ASP A 527 -19.13 -12.54 37.63
CA ASP A 527 -18.74 -11.15 37.95
C ASP A 527 -18.71 -10.23 36.72
N GLN A 528 -19.13 -10.71 35.54
CA GLN A 528 -19.03 -9.99 34.28
C GLN A 528 -20.39 -9.89 33.59
N THR A 529 -20.63 -8.78 32.89
CA THR A 529 -21.79 -8.71 31.97
C THR A 529 -21.45 -9.49 30.70
N VAL A 530 -22.26 -10.47 30.37
CA VAL A 530 -21.97 -11.40 29.27
C VAL A 530 -23.08 -11.40 28.23
N ILE A 531 -22.71 -11.31 26.95
CA ILE A 531 -23.64 -11.52 25.84
C ILE A 531 -23.15 -12.71 25.03
N ILE A 532 -23.94 -13.76 25.00
CA ILE A 532 -23.66 -14.96 24.19
C ILE A 532 -24.62 -14.99 23.01
N VAL A 533 -24.07 -15.12 21.84
CA VAL A 533 -24.84 -15.34 20.60
C VAL A 533 -24.66 -16.78 20.18
N THR A 534 -25.77 -17.50 19.99
CA THR A 534 -25.74 -18.92 19.63
C THR A 534 -27.00 -19.37 18.91
N HIS A 535 -26.91 -20.53 18.26
CA HIS A 535 -28.07 -21.30 17.80
C HIS A 535 -28.31 -22.53 18.68
N GLU A 536 -27.50 -22.77 19.70
CA GLU A 536 -27.54 -23.93 20.57
C GLU A 536 -28.38 -23.66 21.84
N GLN A 537 -29.37 -24.48 22.07
CA GLN A 537 -30.33 -24.29 23.19
C GLN A 537 -29.74 -24.55 24.59
N HIS A 538 -28.70 -25.41 24.69
CA HIS A 538 -28.13 -25.76 25.98
C HIS A 538 -27.41 -24.56 26.66
N LEU A 539 -26.95 -23.57 25.91
CA LEU A 539 -26.37 -22.34 26.50
C LEU A 539 -27.48 -21.45 27.15
N ALA A 540 -28.75 -21.69 26.84
CA ALA A 540 -29.84 -21.01 27.54
C ALA A 540 -29.92 -21.40 29.04
N GLU A 541 -29.38 -22.55 29.44
CA GLU A 541 -29.45 -23.02 30.84
C GLU A 541 -28.57 -22.16 31.77
N ILE A 542 -27.47 -21.62 31.26
CA ILE A 542 -26.53 -20.77 32.04
C ILE A 542 -26.91 -19.28 31.97
N ALA A 543 -27.96 -18.91 31.24
CA ALA A 543 -28.38 -17.53 31.04
C ALA A 543 -29.33 -17.06 32.15
N ASP A 544 -29.15 -15.81 32.59
CA ASP A 544 -30.13 -15.11 33.42
C ASP A 544 -31.35 -14.76 32.57
N ARG A 545 -31.12 -14.37 31.28
CA ARG A 545 -32.18 -14.02 30.35
C ARG A 545 -31.88 -14.54 28.94
N VAL A 546 -32.92 -15.00 28.27
CA VAL A 546 -32.84 -15.53 26.90
C VAL A 546 -33.72 -14.71 25.97
N VAL A 547 -33.19 -14.26 24.86
CA VAL A 547 -33.90 -13.50 23.83
C VAL A 547 -33.70 -14.12 22.44
N THR A 548 -34.63 -13.86 21.54
CA THR A 548 -34.51 -14.20 20.10
C THR A 548 -34.64 -12.96 19.23
N ILE A 549 -34.27 -13.09 17.95
CA ILE A 549 -34.48 -12.03 16.95
C ILE A 549 -35.63 -12.48 16.02
N GLU A 550 -36.75 -11.79 16.11
CA GLU A 550 -37.90 -11.98 15.24
C GLU A 550 -38.23 -10.66 14.50
N ASN A 551 -38.31 -10.72 13.18
CA ASN A 551 -38.58 -9.55 12.33
C ASN A 551 -37.68 -8.34 12.60
N GLY A 552 -36.40 -8.62 12.96
CA GLY A 552 -35.40 -7.60 13.27
C GLY A 552 -35.51 -6.98 14.67
N GLN A 553 -36.40 -7.49 15.55
CA GLN A 553 -36.59 -7.05 16.93
C GLN A 553 -36.15 -8.13 17.92
N LEU A 554 -35.69 -7.72 19.10
CA LEU A 554 -35.41 -8.66 20.19
C LEU A 554 -36.67 -8.99 20.96
N VAL A 555 -36.98 -10.28 21.08
CA VAL A 555 -38.11 -10.81 21.82
C VAL A 555 -37.63 -11.67 22.97
N ILE A 556 -38.10 -11.42 24.18
CA ILE A 556 -37.73 -12.19 25.39
C ILE A 556 -38.40 -13.54 25.35
N ILE A 557 -37.66 -14.62 25.46
CA ILE A 557 -38.13 -16.00 25.57
C ILE A 557 -38.20 -16.42 27.04
N ARG A 558 -37.22 -16.05 27.84
CA ARG A 558 -37.09 -16.37 29.26
C ARG A 558 -36.43 -15.21 30.00
N ASN A 559 -37.02 -14.82 31.14
CA ASN A 559 -36.46 -13.92 32.17
C ASN A 559 -35.86 -14.74 33.27
#